data_dbe251967122daedd9e3b332af65ee6c
#
_entry.id   dbe251967122daedd9e3b332af65ee6c
#
_cell.length_a   1.000
_cell.length_b   1.000
_cell.length_c   1.000
_cell.angle_alpha   90.00
_cell.angle_beta   90.00
_cell.angle_gamma   90.00
#
_symmetry.space_group_name_H-M   'P 1'
#
loop_
_entity.id
_entity.type
_entity.pdbx_description
1 polymer ?
#
loop_
_entity_poly.entity_id
_entity_poly.type
_entity_poly.pdbx_seq_one_letter_code
_entity_poly.pdbx_strand_id
1 'polypeptide(L)'
;MSESRRVVVIGGGVAGLATAALLAHDGHDVELVEKNDDLGGRAGTWDRDGFRFDTGPSWWLMPEVFDHFFELLGTSRSEQLTLHRLDPGYRVFFEGYPASVDIVADVAG
;
A
#
# COMPACT_ATOMS: atom_id res chain seq x y z
N MET A 1 5.93 -29.20 6.69
CA MET A 1 5.16 -28.58 5.60
C MET A 1 3.70 -28.79 5.89
N SER A 2 2.91 -27.73 5.85
CA SER A 2 1.47 -27.83 5.95
C SER A 2 0.90 -28.49 4.70
N GLU A 3 -0.16 -29.27 4.83
CA GLU A 3 -0.87 -29.87 3.71
C GLU A 3 -1.46 -28.76 2.83
N SER A 4 -1.23 -28.82 1.51
CA SER A 4 -1.80 -27.85 0.56
C SER A 4 -3.32 -27.89 0.61
N ARG A 5 -3.95 -26.74 0.73
CA ARG A 5 -5.41 -26.57 0.74
C ARG A 5 -5.83 -25.61 -0.34
N ARG A 6 -7.05 -25.77 -0.83
CA ARG A 6 -7.70 -24.76 -1.65
C ARG A 6 -8.31 -23.71 -0.73
N VAL A 7 -7.95 -22.43 -0.94
CA VAL A 7 -8.38 -21.28 -0.13
C VAL A 7 -8.96 -20.22 -1.04
N VAL A 8 -10.13 -19.70 -0.68
CA VAL A 8 -10.74 -18.56 -1.36
C VAL A 8 -10.64 -17.34 -0.46
N VAL A 9 -10.02 -16.28 -0.97
CA VAL A 9 -9.92 -14.97 -0.30
C VAL A 9 -10.95 -14.04 -0.94
N ILE A 10 -11.86 -13.52 -0.16
CA ILE A 10 -12.90 -12.61 -0.62
C ILE A 10 -12.50 -11.17 -0.29
N GLY A 11 -12.31 -10.38 -1.32
CA GLY A 11 -11.91 -8.97 -1.25
C GLY A 11 -10.45 -8.75 -1.64
N GLY A 12 -10.25 -7.94 -2.68
CA GLY A 12 -8.94 -7.59 -3.25
C GLY A 12 -8.38 -6.26 -2.74
N GLY A 13 -8.69 -5.88 -1.51
CA GLY A 13 -8.00 -4.78 -0.80
C GLY A 13 -6.60 -5.21 -0.32
N VAL A 14 -5.87 -4.30 0.30
CA VAL A 14 -4.50 -4.54 0.79
C VAL A 14 -4.41 -5.79 1.68
N ALA A 15 -5.35 -5.95 2.62
CA ALA A 15 -5.38 -7.11 3.51
C ALA A 15 -5.63 -8.43 2.76
N GLY A 16 -6.57 -8.44 1.82
CA GLY A 16 -6.89 -9.63 1.02
C GLY A 16 -5.74 -10.03 0.11
N LEU A 17 -5.12 -9.05 -0.55
CA LEU A 17 -3.95 -9.26 -1.41
C LEU A 17 -2.77 -9.81 -0.61
N ALA A 18 -2.47 -9.23 0.56
CA ALA A 18 -1.39 -9.70 1.43
C ALA A 18 -1.65 -11.12 1.94
N THR A 19 -2.88 -11.41 2.36
CA THR A 19 -3.29 -12.75 2.81
C THR A 19 -3.15 -13.78 1.70
N ALA A 20 -3.64 -13.46 0.50
CA ALA A 20 -3.54 -14.34 -0.65
C ALA A 20 -2.08 -14.63 -1.04
N ALA A 21 -1.22 -13.60 -1.03
CA ALA A 21 0.19 -13.75 -1.33
C ALA A 21 0.91 -14.68 -0.33
N LEU A 22 0.68 -14.48 0.98
CA LEU A 22 1.29 -15.31 2.03
C LEU A 22 0.81 -16.76 1.95
N LEU A 23 -0.47 -17.00 1.76
CA LEU A 23 -1.02 -18.35 1.63
C LEU A 23 -0.50 -19.06 0.36
N ALA A 24 -0.39 -18.34 -0.75
CA ALA A 24 0.17 -18.89 -1.97
C ALA A 24 1.66 -19.21 -1.81
N HIS A 25 2.41 -18.34 -1.12
CA HIS A 25 3.82 -18.57 -0.79
C HIS A 25 4.00 -19.82 0.10
N ASP A 26 3.07 -20.07 1.00
CA ASP A 26 3.02 -21.25 1.88
C ASP A 26 2.62 -22.55 1.13
N GLY A 27 2.32 -22.47 -0.16
CA GLY A 27 2.02 -23.61 -1.02
C GLY A 27 0.55 -23.99 -1.09
N HIS A 28 -0.36 -23.11 -0.68
CA HIS A 28 -1.79 -23.31 -0.87
C HIS A 28 -2.25 -22.94 -2.28
N ASP A 29 -3.34 -23.56 -2.74
CA ASP A 29 -4.05 -23.19 -3.96
C ASP A 29 -5.01 -22.05 -3.63
N VAL A 30 -4.66 -20.82 -4.01
CA VAL A 30 -5.37 -19.60 -3.57
C VAL A 30 -6.12 -18.97 -4.74
N GLU A 31 -7.42 -18.74 -4.52
CA GLU A 31 -8.28 -17.97 -5.40
C GLU A 31 -8.69 -16.68 -4.69
N LEU A 32 -8.43 -15.51 -5.30
CA LEU A 32 -8.86 -14.20 -4.79
C LEU A 32 -10.04 -13.71 -5.62
N VAL A 33 -11.12 -13.33 -4.94
CA VAL A 33 -12.35 -12.83 -5.56
C VAL A 33 -12.58 -11.38 -5.13
N GLU A 34 -12.71 -10.49 -6.11
CA GLU A 34 -13.00 -9.07 -5.92
C GLU A 34 -14.29 -8.68 -6.66
N LYS A 35 -15.16 -7.91 -6.03
CA LYS A 35 -16.43 -7.47 -6.61
C LYS A 35 -16.28 -6.33 -7.62
N ASN A 36 -15.20 -5.55 -7.52
CA ASN A 36 -14.90 -4.43 -8.42
C ASN A 36 -13.94 -4.88 -9.52
N ASP A 37 -13.89 -4.11 -10.59
CA ASP A 37 -12.97 -4.36 -11.70
C ASP A 37 -11.50 -4.14 -11.32
N ASP A 38 -11.26 -3.25 -10.35
CA ASP A 38 -9.92 -2.89 -9.86
C ASP A 38 -9.65 -3.45 -8.47
N LEU A 39 -8.39 -3.84 -8.25
CA LEU A 39 -7.85 -4.25 -6.95
C LEU A 39 -7.38 -3.02 -6.16
N GLY A 40 -7.13 -3.21 -4.86
CA GLY A 40 -6.56 -2.21 -3.97
C GLY A 40 -7.51 -1.72 -2.88
N GLY A 41 -8.82 -1.84 -3.07
CA GLY A 41 -9.80 -1.40 -2.10
C GLY A 41 -9.71 0.09 -1.83
N ARG A 42 -9.45 0.48 -0.56
CA ARG A 42 -9.28 1.89 -0.17
C ARG A 42 -7.95 2.50 -0.65
N ALA A 43 -6.96 1.69 -1.01
CA ALA A 43 -5.71 2.12 -1.61
C ALA A 43 -5.79 2.09 -3.16
N GLY A 44 -6.92 2.51 -3.69
CA GLY A 44 -7.18 2.52 -5.12
C GLY A 44 -6.71 3.80 -5.81
N THR A 45 -6.84 3.79 -7.12
CA THR A 45 -6.56 4.95 -7.99
C THR A 45 -7.76 5.24 -8.88
N TRP A 46 -7.87 6.48 -9.30
CA TRP A 46 -8.85 6.94 -10.27
C TRP A 46 -8.14 7.66 -11.41
N ASP A 47 -8.29 7.13 -12.61
CA ASP A 47 -7.69 7.69 -13.81
C ASP A 47 -8.78 8.40 -14.65
N ARG A 48 -8.53 9.66 -15.01
CA ARG A 48 -9.42 10.41 -15.88
C ARG A 48 -8.64 11.39 -16.74
N ASP A 49 -8.92 11.40 -18.02
CA ASP A 49 -8.36 12.34 -19.01
C ASP A 49 -6.83 12.43 -18.98
N GLY A 50 -6.14 11.30 -18.68
CA GLY A 50 -4.69 11.22 -18.56
C GLY A 50 -4.13 11.62 -17.19
N PHE A 51 -4.99 11.99 -16.24
CA PHE A 51 -4.60 12.27 -14.86
C PHE A 51 -4.91 11.08 -13.96
N ARG A 52 -4.02 10.83 -13.00
CA ARG A 52 -4.16 9.79 -12.00
C ARG A 52 -4.27 10.40 -10.61
N PHE A 53 -5.27 9.95 -9.85
CA PHE A 53 -5.51 10.39 -8.48
C PHE A 53 -5.59 9.19 -7.55
N ASP A 54 -4.98 9.31 -6.37
CA ASP A 54 -5.22 8.36 -5.29
C ASP A 54 -6.63 8.59 -4.73
N THR A 55 -7.40 7.51 -4.56
CA THR A 55 -8.75 7.57 -3.98
C THR A 55 -8.77 7.34 -2.47
N GLY A 56 -7.61 7.16 -1.88
CA GLY A 56 -7.39 6.90 -0.47
C GLY A 56 -6.05 7.45 -0.01
N PRO A 57 -5.27 6.67 0.75
CA PRO A 57 -3.98 7.14 1.26
C PRO A 57 -3.02 7.42 0.12
N SER A 58 -2.44 8.63 0.13
CA SER A 58 -1.40 9.07 -0.83
C SER A 58 0.01 8.92 -0.25
N TRP A 59 0.12 8.66 1.04
CA TRP A 59 1.39 8.51 1.74
C TRP A 59 1.64 7.08 2.13
N TRP A 60 2.90 6.67 2.03
CA TRP A 60 3.36 5.38 2.50
C TRP A 60 3.86 5.52 3.93
N LEU A 61 3.06 5.06 4.87
CA LEU A 61 3.38 5.08 6.29
C LEU A 61 3.88 3.69 6.75
N MET A 62 4.67 3.69 7.84
CA MET A 62 5.17 2.47 8.49
C MET A 62 5.88 1.52 7.51
N PRO A 63 6.93 1.98 6.81
CA PRO A 63 7.62 1.16 5.82
C PRO A 63 8.17 -0.16 6.40
N GLU A 64 8.51 -0.20 7.69
CA GLU A 64 8.98 -1.39 8.40
C GLU A 64 7.97 -2.53 8.44
N VAL A 65 6.67 -2.22 8.45
CA VAL A 65 5.61 -3.25 8.38
C VAL A 65 5.61 -3.93 7.01
N PHE A 66 5.84 -3.15 5.96
CA PHE A 66 5.95 -3.68 4.60
C PHE A 66 7.28 -4.41 4.38
N ASP A 67 8.37 -3.95 5.00
CA ASP A 67 9.64 -4.67 4.99
C ASP A 67 9.45 -6.09 5.51
N HIS A 68 8.81 -6.24 6.66
CA HIS A 68 8.50 -7.54 7.24
C HIS A 68 7.62 -8.41 6.32
N PHE A 69 6.59 -7.82 5.70
CA PHE A 69 5.73 -8.54 4.76
C PHE A 69 6.52 -9.10 3.55
N PHE A 70 7.37 -8.27 2.94
CA PHE A 70 8.16 -8.71 1.79
C PHE A 70 9.23 -9.74 2.17
N GLU A 71 9.83 -9.63 3.37
CA GLU A 71 10.76 -10.63 3.92
C GLU A 71 10.09 -12.00 4.07
N LEU A 72 8.85 -12.06 4.56
CA LEU A 72 8.09 -13.31 4.66
C LEU A 72 7.86 -13.97 3.29
N LEU A 73 7.82 -13.18 2.22
CA LEU A 73 7.70 -13.66 0.84
C LEU A 73 9.06 -13.97 0.18
N GLY A 74 10.18 -13.85 0.90
CA GLY A 74 11.52 -14.13 0.39
C GLY A 74 12.08 -13.04 -0.55
N THR A 75 11.56 -11.84 -0.48
CA THR A 75 12.01 -10.67 -1.24
C THR A 75 12.20 -9.46 -0.31
N SER A 76 12.37 -8.27 -0.85
CA SER A 76 12.46 -7.04 -0.08
C SER A 76 11.57 -5.94 -0.66
N ARG A 77 11.18 -4.98 0.18
CA ARG A 77 10.44 -3.81 -0.29
C ARG A 77 11.21 -3.04 -1.37
N SER A 78 12.51 -2.90 -1.23
CA SER A 78 13.36 -2.17 -2.18
C SER A 78 13.50 -2.85 -3.55
N GLU A 79 13.33 -4.16 -3.62
CA GLU A 79 13.27 -4.90 -4.89
C GLU A 79 11.92 -4.72 -5.59
N GLN A 80 10.85 -4.52 -4.83
CA GLN A 80 9.49 -4.45 -5.35
C GLN A 80 9.00 -3.03 -5.59
N LEU A 81 9.47 -2.05 -4.80
CA LEU A 81 8.96 -0.69 -4.78
C LEU A 81 10.09 0.33 -4.71
N THR A 82 9.90 1.47 -5.37
CA THR A 82 10.75 2.65 -5.20
C THR A 82 10.00 3.67 -4.36
N LEU A 83 10.50 3.93 -3.15
CA LEU A 83 9.93 4.93 -2.25
C LEU A 83 10.81 6.18 -2.25
N HIS A 84 10.15 7.34 -2.27
CA HIS A 84 10.79 8.64 -2.11
C HIS A 84 10.34 9.25 -0.79
N ARG A 85 11.31 9.60 0.07
CA ARG A 85 11.01 10.34 1.28
C ARG A 85 10.62 11.76 0.89
N LEU A 86 9.47 12.21 1.40
CA LEU A 86 9.01 13.57 1.19
C LEU A 86 9.65 14.51 2.21
N ASP A 87 10.19 15.64 1.71
CA ASP A 87 10.68 16.72 2.54
C ASP A 87 10.38 18.08 1.86
N PRO A 88 9.49 18.88 2.41
CA PRO A 88 8.65 18.61 3.57
C PRO A 88 7.64 17.48 3.31
N GLY A 89 7.16 16.85 4.40
CA GLY A 89 6.13 15.81 4.30
C GLY A 89 4.84 16.35 3.69
N TYR A 90 4.42 17.55 4.09
CA TYR A 90 3.36 18.32 3.46
C TYR A 90 3.45 19.81 3.83
N ARG A 91 2.74 20.63 3.08
CA ARG A 91 2.68 22.07 3.27
C ARG A 91 1.23 22.51 3.51
N VAL A 92 1.04 23.33 4.52
CA VAL A 92 -0.28 23.90 4.88
C VAL A 92 -0.34 25.34 4.40
N PHE A 93 -1.37 25.66 3.64
CA PHE A 93 -1.70 27.00 3.20
C PHE A 93 -2.93 27.49 3.97
N PHE A 94 -2.89 28.71 4.47
CA PHE A 94 -4.02 29.30 5.17
C PHE A 94 -4.67 30.39 4.33
N GLU A 95 -6.00 30.38 4.27
CA GLU A 95 -6.73 31.41 3.57
C GLU A 95 -6.46 32.80 4.20
N GLY A 96 -6.14 33.78 3.35
CA GLY A 96 -5.86 35.14 3.78
C GLY A 96 -4.45 35.38 4.35
N TYR A 97 -3.59 34.36 4.41
CA TYR A 97 -2.20 34.50 4.84
C TYR A 97 -1.23 34.16 3.70
N PRO A 98 -0.24 35.02 3.43
CA PRO A 98 0.70 34.81 2.33
C PRO A 98 1.76 33.72 2.64
N ALA A 99 1.96 33.38 3.91
CA ALA A 99 2.94 32.38 4.34
C ALA A 99 2.29 31.00 4.47
N SER A 100 3.04 29.97 4.08
CA SER A 100 2.70 28.56 4.32
C SER A 100 3.55 28.00 5.47
N VAL A 101 3.10 26.89 6.02
CA VAL A 101 3.83 26.12 7.05
C VAL A 101 4.21 24.76 6.47
N ASP A 102 5.48 24.46 6.51
CA ASP A 102 6.02 23.16 6.13
C ASP A 102 6.05 22.22 7.33
N ILE A 103 5.46 21.05 7.16
CA ILE A 103 5.52 19.97 8.15
C ILE A 103 6.60 18.99 7.73
N VAL A 104 7.67 18.96 8.50
CA VAL A 104 8.81 18.08 8.26
C VAL A 104 8.47 16.62 8.57
N ALA A 105 9.09 15.70 7.84
CA ALA A 105 8.85 14.28 8.01
C ALA A 105 9.54 13.67 9.25
N ASP A 106 10.47 14.41 9.89
CA ASP A 106 11.12 14.00 11.12
C ASP A 106 10.52 14.74 12.34
N VAL A 107 10.05 13.97 13.30
CA VAL A 107 9.90 14.46 14.65
C VAL A 107 11.29 14.28 15.29
N ALA A 108 12.04 15.36 15.39
CA ALA A 108 13.23 15.35 16.24
C ALA A 108 12.76 15.06 17.67
N GLY A 109 13.08 13.85 18.14
CA GLY A 109 12.87 13.45 19.52
C GLY A 109 13.88 14.17 20.43
#